data_54dfb45bdd07782d3a55b1259b1989f9
#
_entry.id   54dfb45bdd07782d3a55b1259b1989f9
#
_cell.length_a   1.000
_cell.length_b   1.000
_cell.length_c   1.000
_cell.angle_alpha   90.00
_cell.angle_beta   90.00
_cell.angle_gamma   90.00
#
_symmetry.space_group_name_H-M   'P 1'
#
loop_
_entity.id
_entity.type
_entity.pdbx_description
1 polymer ?
#
loop_
_entity_poly.entity_id
_entity_poly.type
_entity_poly.pdbx_seq_one_letter_code
_entity_poly.pdbx_strand_id
1 'polypeptide(L)'
;MLFRLGREEGIGTGTIHTTSKRLLVDYLIFLAEAGAKSCFFITFVLMKQLEDITEFRSSPELVEKLYTHGILKTYKEGSVILNENSPIRSIPIVIKGVMKVIRTEDDGREILLYYIKAGESCIMSFLGGLHNETSKVKVEIEDDAEILFLPISKVSLFMKEHPEWLNYIFRTYHKRFEELLETINAIAFKKMDERLLDLIHKKAGLVGSNTIQITHEQLATELGTARAVVSRLLKQIEESGAVRLGRNKITLM
;
A
#
# COMPACT_ATOMS: atom_id res chain seq x y z
N MET A 1 23.62 7.09 51.96
CA MET A 1 24.71 8.00 51.73
C MET A 1 24.20 9.12 50.83
N LEU A 2 23.98 10.31 51.46
CA LEU A 2 23.42 11.49 50.84
C LEU A 2 24.34 12.02 49.73
N PHE A 3 23.77 12.50 48.61
CA PHE A 3 24.36 13.60 47.87
C PHE A 3 23.31 14.64 47.47
N ARG A 4 23.63 15.83 47.78
CA ARG A 4 22.91 17.09 47.87
C ARG A 4 22.54 17.68 46.51
N LEU A 5 21.37 18.28 46.49
CA LEU A 5 20.91 19.29 45.53
C LEU A 5 21.88 20.47 45.45
N GLY A 6 22.18 20.94 44.26
CA GLY A 6 22.78 22.24 43.94
C GLY A 6 21.91 22.94 42.89
N ARG A 7 21.54 24.19 43.20
CA ARG A 7 20.62 25.12 42.52
C ARG A 7 21.22 25.76 41.27
N GLU A 8 20.30 26.02 40.31
CA GLU A 8 20.12 27.23 39.45
C GLU A 8 21.30 27.79 38.65
N GLU A 9 21.11 27.94 37.33
CA GLU A 9 20.54 29.08 36.59
C GLU A 9 20.74 28.85 35.07
N GLY A 10 19.83 29.40 34.24
CA GLY A 10 20.18 29.71 32.84
C GLY A 10 19.22 29.19 31.78
N ILE A 11 18.30 30.02 31.40
CA ILE A 11 17.38 29.99 30.29
C ILE A 11 18.11 29.70 28.97
N GLY A 12 17.66 28.66 28.22
CA GLY A 12 18.11 28.40 26.88
C GLY A 12 17.07 27.52 26.14
N THR A 13 16.18 28.16 25.40
CA THR A 13 15.24 27.55 24.47
C THR A 13 16.00 26.90 23.30
N GLY A 14 16.07 25.59 23.25
CA GLY A 14 16.58 24.90 22.06
C GLY A 14 17.43 23.67 22.35
N THR A 15 16.89 22.60 22.92
CA THR A 15 17.59 21.30 22.90
C THR A 15 16.72 20.12 23.41
N ILE A 16 15.45 20.02 23.06
CA ILE A 16 14.65 18.83 23.42
C ILE A 16 14.70 17.76 22.33
N HIS A 17 15.00 18.11 21.07
CA HIS A 17 15.02 17.16 19.95
C HIS A 17 16.27 16.29 19.84
N THR A 18 17.40 16.69 20.44
CA THR A 18 18.67 15.95 20.34
C THR A 18 18.83 14.86 21.40
N THR A 19 18.23 15.03 22.56
CA THR A 19 18.37 14.09 23.69
C THR A 19 17.59 12.79 23.46
N SER A 20 16.43 12.84 22.82
CA SER A 20 15.62 11.66 22.50
C SER A 20 16.31 10.77 21.45
N LYS A 21 16.90 11.37 20.41
CA LYS A 21 17.66 10.61 19.38
C LYS A 21 18.93 9.94 19.95
N ARG A 22 19.59 10.58 20.89
CA ARG A 22 20.82 10.07 21.49
C ARG A 22 20.53 8.88 22.42
N LEU A 23 19.51 8.99 23.26
CA LEU A 23 19.02 7.88 24.10
C LEU A 23 18.53 6.68 23.28
N LEU A 24 17.87 6.93 22.16
CA LEU A 24 17.47 5.88 21.24
C LEU A 24 18.70 5.17 20.64
N VAL A 25 19.67 5.92 20.16
CA VAL A 25 20.92 5.39 19.58
C VAL A 25 21.70 4.60 20.63
N ASP A 26 21.81 5.06 21.85
CA ASP A 26 22.55 4.38 22.94
C ASP A 26 21.83 3.08 23.38
N TYR A 27 20.50 3.07 23.43
CA TYR A 27 19.69 1.86 23.63
C TYR A 27 19.82 0.89 22.48
N LEU A 28 19.95 1.38 21.26
CA LEU A 28 20.16 0.64 20.02
C LEU A 28 21.52 -0.06 19.97
N ILE A 29 22.57 0.63 20.45
CA ILE A 29 23.94 0.07 20.58
C ILE A 29 23.95 -1.04 21.64
N PHE A 30 23.28 -0.87 22.75
CA PHE A 30 23.16 -1.86 23.82
C PHE A 30 22.47 -3.15 23.36
N LEU A 31 21.38 -3.04 22.58
CA LEU A 31 20.69 -4.23 22.00
C LEU A 31 21.50 -4.89 20.89
N ALA A 32 22.31 -4.15 20.15
CA ALA A 32 23.18 -4.70 19.11
C ALA A 32 24.31 -5.58 19.69
N GLU A 33 24.78 -5.30 20.90
CA GLU A 33 25.79 -6.10 21.61
C GLU A 33 25.19 -7.41 22.18
N ALA A 34 23.88 -7.48 22.40
CA ALA A 34 23.16 -8.62 22.96
C ALA A 34 22.76 -9.71 21.95
N GLY A 35 23.29 -9.71 20.73
CA GLY A 35 23.02 -10.76 19.71
C GLY A 35 21.72 -10.60 18.91
N ALA A 36 20.95 -9.53 19.12
CA ALA A 36 19.68 -9.24 18.45
C ALA A 36 19.82 -8.43 17.14
N LYS A 37 21.00 -8.47 16.52
CA LYS A 37 21.38 -7.61 15.38
C LYS A 37 20.43 -7.69 14.18
N SER A 38 19.86 -8.86 13.92
CA SER A 38 19.00 -9.06 12.73
C SER A 38 17.60 -8.46 12.92
N CYS A 39 16.98 -8.70 14.08
CA CYS A 39 15.62 -8.22 14.38
C CYS A 39 15.56 -6.69 14.47
N PHE A 40 16.60 -6.09 15.05
CA PHE A 40 16.74 -4.67 15.28
C PHE A 40 16.97 -3.86 14.00
N PHE A 41 17.87 -4.32 13.12
CA PHE A 41 18.12 -3.69 11.82
C PHE A 41 16.88 -3.71 10.94
N ILE A 42 16.14 -4.82 10.95
CA ILE A 42 14.86 -4.96 10.23
C ILE A 42 13.84 -3.95 10.77
N THR A 43 13.68 -3.84 12.09
CA THR A 43 12.75 -2.88 12.70
C THR A 43 13.11 -1.43 12.36
N PHE A 44 14.38 -1.06 12.37
CA PHE A 44 14.85 0.28 12.03
C PHE A 44 14.62 0.62 10.54
N VAL A 45 14.92 -0.29 9.62
CA VAL A 45 14.67 -0.09 8.18
C VAL A 45 13.17 0.03 7.89
N LEU A 46 12.35 -0.75 8.56
CA LEU A 46 10.90 -0.73 8.40
C LEU A 46 10.26 0.54 8.98
N MET A 47 10.70 1.01 10.15
CA MET A 47 10.23 2.28 10.73
C MET A 47 10.44 3.44 9.77
N LYS A 48 11.56 3.45 9.05
CA LYS A 48 11.86 4.47 8.04
C LYS A 48 10.86 4.47 6.88
N GLN A 49 10.32 3.32 6.49
CA GLN A 49 9.37 3.21 5.38
C GLN A 49 7.98 3.79 5.74
N LEU A 50 7.52 3.67 7.00
CA LEU A 50 6.30 4.35 7.44
C LEU A 50 6.53 5.87 7.64
N GLU A 51 7.73 6.30 8.03
CA GLU A 51 8.09 7.72 8.10
C GLU A 51 8.07 8.40 6.72
N ASP A 52 8.18 7.63 5.62
CA ASP A 52 8.05 8.16 4.26
C ASP A 52 6.60 8.54 3.92
N ILE A 53 5.61 8.03 4.67
CA ILE A 53 4.21 8.47 4.56
C ILE A 53 4.11 9.89 5.13
N THR A 54 3.64 10.82 4.29
CA THR A 54 3.65 12.26 4.58
C THR A 54 3.00 12.61 5.93
N GLU A 55 1.87 11.98 6.26
CA GLU A 55 1.12 12.21 7.48
C GLU A 55 1.83 11.69 8.73
N PHE A 56 2.66 10.67 8.58
CA PHE A 56 3.31 10.01 9.72
C PHE A 56 4.66 10.66 10.07
N ARG A 57 5.25 11.47 9.16
CA ARG A 57 6.53 12.17 9.38
C ARG A 57 6.53 13.04 10.64
N SER A 58 5.40 13.65 10.96
CA SER A 58 5.25 14.53 12.12
C SER A 58 4.91 13.79 13.42
N SER A 59 4.64 12.48 13.36
CA SER A 59 4.17 11.68 14.50
C SER A 59 4.96 10.38 14.66
N PRO A 60 6.23 10.43 15.15
CA PRO A 60 7.02 9.24 15.44
C PRO A 60 6.33 8.27 16.43
N GLU A 61 5.54 8.81 17.36
CA GLU A 61 4.76 8.03 18.33
C GLU A 61 3.71 7.15 17.63
N LEU A 62 3.03 7.69 16.60
CA LEU A 62 2.10 6.91 15.79
C LEU A 62 2.82 5.76 15.06
N VAL A 63 3.99 6.05 14.45
CA VAL A 63 4.80 5.04 13.76
C VAL A 63 5.20 3.93 14.71
N GLU A 64 5.69 4.25 15.92
CA GLU A 64 6.04 3.28 16.96
C GLU A 64 4.84 2.42 17.36
N LYS A 65 3.67 3.03 17.59
CA LYS A 65 2.43 2.32 17.93
C LYS A 65 1.94 1.41 16.79
N LEU A 66 2.08 1.84 15.53
CA LEU A 66 1.74 1.02 14.37
C LEU A 66 2.58 -0.26 14.33
N TYR A 67 3.89 -0.18 14.58
CA TYR A 67 4.75 -1.36 14.65
C TYR A 67 4.49 -2.22 15.89
N THR A 68 4.23 -1.59 17.04
CA THR A 68 3.98 -2.31 18.29
C THR A 68 2.69 -3.14 18.22
N HIS A 69 1.67 -2.64 17.56
CA HIS A 69 0.36 -3.29 17.49
C HIS A 69 0.09 -4.00 16.17
N GLY A 70 0.86 -3.66 15.13
CA GLY A 70 0.75 -4.28 13.82
C GLY A 70 1.50 -5.61 13.73
N ILE A 71 1.10 -6.43 12.78
CA ILE A 71 1.77 -7.70 12.45
C ILE A 71 2.31 -7.58 11.04
N LEU A 72 3.64 -7.54 10.91
CA LEU A 72 4.30 -7.53 9.60
C LEU A 72 4.31 -8.94 9.01
N LYS A 73 3.94 -9.04 7.72
CA LYS A 73 3.98 -10.29 6.94
C LYS A 73 4.51 -10.04 5.55
N THR A 74 5.23 -11.03 5.03
CA THR A 74 5.74 -11.06 3.66
C THR A 74 4.91 -12.02 2.81
N TYR A 75 4.61 -11.62 1.59
CA TYR A 75 3.83 -12.41 0.64
C TYR A 75 4.51 -12.43 -0.72
N LYS A 76 4.32 -13.55 -1.43
CA LYS A 76 4.76 -13.70 -2.82
C LYS A 76 3.67 -13.27 -3.79
N GLU A 77 4.08 -12.86 -4.99
CA GLU A 77 3.19 -12.59 -6.12
C GLU A 77 2.14 -13.70 -6.27
N GLY A 78 0.89 -13.33 -6.58
CA GLY A 78 -0.25 -14.23 -6.71
C GLY A 78 -0.88 -14.70 -5.39
N SER A 79 -0.30 -14.37 -4.22
CA SER A 79 -0.91 -14.71 -2.93
C SER A 79 -2.19 -13.92 -2.68
N VAL A 80 -3.27 -14.61 -2.29
CA VAL A 80 -4.53 -13.97 -1.89
C VAL A 80 -4.48 -13.67 -0.40
N ILE A 81 -4.63 -12.40 -0.02
CA ILE A 81 -4.60 -11.96 1.38
C ILE A 81 -5.99 -11.71 1.97
N LEU A 82 -6.99 -11.48 1.13
CA LEU A 82 -8.39 -11.30 1.52
C LEU A 82 -9.29 -11.79 0.39
N ASN A 83 -10.24 -12.67 0.74
CA ASN A 83 -11.27 -13.10 -0.19
C ASN A 83 -12.57 -12.29 0.00
N GLU A 84 -13.38 -12.21 -1.04
CA GLU A 84 -14.74 -11.71 -0.93
C GLU A 84 -15.53 -12.52 0.12
N ASN A 85 -16.45 -11.86 0.77
CA ASN A 85 -17.30 -12.40 1.85
C ASN A 85 -16.53 -12.89 3.09
N SER A 86 -15.21 -12.72 3.15
CA SER A 86 -14.41 -13.03 4.33
C SER A 86 -14.52 -11.92 5.40
N PRO A 87 -14.51 -12.27 6.70
CA PRO A 87 -14.52 -11.28 7.76
C PRO A 87 -13.24 -10.46 7.76
N ILE A 88 -13.37 -9.15 7.87
CA ILE A 88 -12.25 -8.21 7.93
C ILE A 88 -11.79 -8.09 9.38
N ARG A 89 -10.57 -8.55 9.70
CA ARG A 89 -10.00 -8.56 11.05
C ARG A 89 -8.88 -7.56 11.26
N SER A 90 -8.30 -7.06 10.17
CA SER A 90 -7.18 -6.13 10.21
C SER A 90 -7.16 -5.22 8.98
N ILE A 91 -6.49 -4.07 9.12
CA ILE A 91 -6.26 -3.13 8.03
C ILE A 91 -4.84 -3.35 7.51
N PRO A 92 -4.64 -3.67 6.22
CA PRO A 92 -3.33 -3.79 5.62
C PRO A 92 -2.75 -2.40 5.30
N ILE A 93 -1.49 -2.16 5.64
CA ILE A 93 -0.68 -1.04 5.16
C ILE A 93 0.47 -1.65 4.37
N VAL A 94 0.61 -1.30 3.09
CA VAL A 94 1.69 -1.80 2.25
C VAL A 94 2.97 -1.08 2.62
N ILE A 95 3.97 -1.83 3.05
CA ILE A 95 5.31 -1.32 3.35
C ILE A 95 6.17 -1.36 2.09
N LYS A 96 6.07 -2.47 1.34
CA LYS A 96 6.79 -2.67 0.09
C LYS A 96 5.96 -3.54 -0.84
N GLY A 97 6.15 -3.40 -2.16
CA GLY A 97 5.44 -4.17 -3.16
C GLY A 97 4.10 -3.54 -3.55
N VAL A 98 3.25 -4.34 -4.17
CA VAL A 98 1.96 -3.88 -4.72
C VAL A 98 0.88 -4.94 -4.50
N MET A 99 -0.29 -4.50 -4.08
CA MET A 99 -1.51 -5.32 -4.06
C MET A 99 -2.49 -4.85 -5.12
N LYS A 100 -3.29 -5.75 -5.66
CA LYS A 100 -4.44 -5.43 -6.50
C LYS A 100 -5.74 -5.76 -5.78
N VAL A 101 -6.73 -4.90 -5.95
CA VAL A 101 -8.08 -5.05 -5.42
C VAL A 101 -9.01 -5.37 -6.57
N ILE A 102 -9.68 -6.51 -6.46
CA ILE A 102 -10.48 -7.12 -7.52
C ILE A 102 -11.89 -7.34 -6.98
N ARG A 103 -12.87 -7.17 -7.83
CA ARG A 103 -14.25 -7.60 -7.59
C ARG A 103 -14.62 -8.69 -8.59
N THR A 104 -15.25 -9.74 -8.09
CA THR A 104 -15.76 -10.84 -8.90
C THR A 104 -17.27 -10.65 -9.10
N GLU A 105 -17.73 -10.70 -10.33
CA GLU A 105 -19.15 -10.69 -10.69
C GLU A 105 -19.75 -12.09 -10.55
N ASP A 106 -21.07 -12.20 -10.51
CA ASP A 106 -21.80 -13.47 -10.31
C ASP A 106 -21.49 -14.52 -11.38
N ASP A 107 -21.08 -14.09 -12.58
CA ASP A 107 -20.66 -14.95 -13.69
C ASP A 107 -19.18 -15.38 -13.65
N GLY A 108 -18.47 -15.02 -12.57
CA GLY A 108 -17.05 -15.34 -12.35
C GLY A 108 -16.06 -14.41 -13.05
N ARG A 109 -16.51 -13.36 -13.75
CA ARG A 109 -15.60 -12.33 -14.29
C ARG A 109 -15.02 -11.49 -13.17
N GLU A 110 -13.72 -11.23 -13.25
CA GLU A 110 -13.01 -10.38 -12.32
C GLU A 110 -12.78 -8.98 -12.94
N ILE A 111 -12.99 -7.94 -12.15
CA ILE A 111 -12.74 -6.55 -12.52
C ILE A 111 -11.72 -5.98 -11.55
N LEU A 112 -10.60 -5.48 -12.07
CA LEU A 112 -9.62 -4.73 -11.29
C LEU A 112 -10.22 -3.38 -10.90
N LEU A 113 -10.31 -3.11 -9.60
CA LEU A 113 -10.78 -1.83 -9.10
C LEU A 113 -9.63 -0.83 -8.98
N TYR A 114 -8.55 -1.20 -8.29
CA TYR A 114 -7.35 -0.36 -8.11
C TYR A 114 -6.17 -1.16 -7.58
N TYR A 115 -4.98 -0.53 -7.66
CA TYR A 115 -3.78 -1.01 -7.01
C TYR A 115 -3.54 -0.28 -5.69
N ILE A 116 -2.91 -0.97 -4.74
CA ILE A 116 -2.44 -0.43 -3.45
C ILE A 116 -0.92 -0.55 -3.45
N LYS A 117 -0.23 0.59 -3.38
CA LYS A 117 1.23 0.68 -3.41
C LYS A 117 1.80 0.90 -2.01
N ALA A 118 3.13 0.88 -1.90
CA ALA A 118 3.83 1.23 -0.67
C ALA A 118 3.35 2.57 -0.09
N GLY A 119 3.10 2.61 1.20
CA GLY A 119 2.53 3.74 1.93
C GLY A 119 1.01 3.85 1.86
N GLU A 120 0.32 2.95 1.17
CA GLU A 120 -1.14 2.97 1.04
C GLU A 120 -1.81 1.81 1.79
N SER A 121 -3.13 1.94 1.96
CA SER A 121 -3.98 0.99 2.66
C SER A 121 -5.24 0.65 1.87
N CYS A 122 -5.89 -0.45 2.22
CA CYS A 122 -7.18 -0.85 1.67
C CYS A 122 -8.33 -0.14 2.39
N ILE A 123 -8.95 0.85 1.75
CA ILE A 123 -10.09 1.58 2.32
C ILE A 123 -11.31 0.71 2.57
N MET A 124 -11.52 -0.32 1.75
CA MET A 124 -12.63 -1.27 1.92
C MET A 124 -12.47 -2.07 3.23
N SER A 125 -11.23 -2.42 3.57
CA SER A 125 -10.93 -3.08 4.84
C SER A 125 -11.14 -2.14 6.04
N PHE A 126 -10.97 -0.83 5.86
CA PHE A 126 -11.09 0.12 6.95
C PHE A 126 -12.53 0.25 7.44
N LEU A 127 -13.47 0.66 6.58
CA LEU A 127 -14.87 0.81 6.98
C LEU A 127 -15.53 -0.53 7.26
N GLY A 128 -15.32 -1.52 6.40
CA GLY A 128 -15.90 -2.85 6.59
C GLY A 128 -15.48 -3.48 7.91
N GLY A 129 -14.20 -3.32 8.29
CA GLY A 129 -13.71 -3.78 9.59
C GLY A 129 -14.34 -3.06 10.78
N LEU A 130 -14.48 -1.72 10.72
CA LEU A 130 -15.11 -0.94 11.81
C LEU A 130 -16.60 -1.28 12.00
N HIS A 131 -17.29 -1.65 10.94
CA HIS A 131 -18.72 -2.02 10.97
C HIS A 131 -18.96 -3.53 11.08
N ASN A 132 -17.90 -4.34 11.28
CA ASN A 132 -17.95 -5.80 11.31
C ASN A 132 -18.59 -6.42 10.04
N GLU A 133 -18.37 -5.78 8.89
CA GLU A 133 -18.79 -6.28 7.60
C GLU A 133 -17.79 -7.30 7.04
N THR A 134 -18.26 -8.11 6.09
CA THR A 134 -17.39 -8.94 5.26
C THR A 134 -16.82 -8.13 4.08
N SER A 135 -15.69 -8.57 3.55
CA SER A 135 -15.09 -7.94 2.38
C SER A 135 -15.97 -8.06 1.16
N LYS A 136 -16.14 -6.96 0.43
CA LYS A 136 -16.83 -6.92 -0.88
C LYS A 136 -15.84 -7.06 -2.04
N VAL A 137 -14.58 -7.34 -1.73
CA VAL A 137 -13.48 -7.41 -2.72
C VAL A 137 -12.52 -8.53 -2.36
N LYS A 138 -11.85 -9.06 -3.37
CA LYS A 138 -10.67 -9.92 -3.25
C LYS A 138 -9.42 -9.03 -3.32
N VAL A 139 -8.42 -9.31 -2.48
CA VAL A 139 -7.12 -8.63 -2.50
C VAL A 139 -6.03 -9.66 -2.73
N GLU A 140 -5.25 -9.44 -3.78
CA GLU A 140 -4.18 -10.33 -4.24
C GLU A 140 -2.87 -9.55 -4.39
N ILE A 141 -1.75 -10.21 -4.19
CA ILE A 141 -0.41 -9.63 -4.34
C ILE A 141 -0.07 -9.57 -5.84
N GLU A 142 0.21 -8.37 -6.33
CA GLU A 142 0.65 -8.15 -7.72
C GLU A 142 2.16 -8.24 -7.88
N ASP A 143 2.92 -7.81 -6.86
CA ASP A 143 4.39 -7.91 -6.79
C ASP A 143 4.77 -8.20 -5.34
N ASP A 144 5.82 -9.02 -5.12
CA ASP A 144 6.27 -9.46 -3.79
C ASP A 144 6.17 -8.33 -2.76
N ALA A 145 5.42 -8.56 -1.67
CA ALA A 145 5.02 -7.50 -0.77
C ALA A 145 5.34 -7.78 0.70
N GLU A 146 5.66 -6.69 1.40
CA GLU A 146 5.69 -6.62 2.86
C GLU A 146 4.52 -5.77 3.33
N ILE A 147 3.66 -6.32 4.19
CA ILE A 147 2.41 -5.71 4.61
C ILE A 147 2.32 -5.71 6.13
N LEU A 148 2.05 -4.54 6.69
CA LEU A 148 1.74 -4.36 8.11
C LEU A 148 0.22 -4.46 8.31
N PHE A 149 -0.23 -5.45 9.08
CA PHE A 149 -1.64 -5.65 9.42
C PHE A 149 -1.97 -5.05 10.77
N LEU A 150 -2.74 -3.97 10.80
CA LEU A 150 -3.23 -3.36 12.04
C LEU A 150 -4.56 -4.02 12.44
N PRO A 151 -4.66 -4.65 13.64
CA PRO A 151 -5.92 -5.21 14.12
C PRO A 151 -7.04 -4.16 14.24
N ILE A 152 -8.26 -4.51 13.79
CA ILE A 152 -9.42 -3.60 13.84
C ILE A 152 -9.68 -3.07 15.26
N SER A 153 -9.45 -3.88 16.29
CA SER A 153 -9.61 -3.48 17.68
C SER A 153 -8.74 -2.29 18.10
N LYS A 154 -7.67 -1.99 17.37
CA LYS A 154 -6.75 -0.86 17.63
C LYS A 154 -7.10 0.39 16.83
N VAL A 155 -7.84 0.27 15.75
CA VAL A 155 -8.14 1.36 14.82
C VAL A 155 -8.88 2.50 15.51
N SER A 156 -9.92 2.19 16.28
CA SER A 156 -10.72 3.20 17.01
C SER A 156 -9.89 3.99 18.03
N LEU A 157 -8.87 3.36 18.63
CA LEU A 157 -7.94 4.01 19.54
C LEU A 157 -7.07 5.01 18.77
N PHE A 158 -6.48 4.57 17.65
CA PHE A 158 -5.63 5.43 16.82
C PHE A 158 -6.40 6.62 16.24
N MET A 159 -7.66 6.45 15.86
CA MET A 159 -8.52 7.55 15.40
C MET A 159 -8.72 8.64 16.46
N LYS A 160 -8.73 8.27 17.74
CA LYS A 160 -8.93 9.21 18.85
C LYS A 160 -7.63 9.90 19.29
N GLU A 161 -6.53 9.16 19.27
CA GLU A 161 -5.24 9.63 19.83
C GLU A 161 -4.35 10.32 18.80
N HIS A 162 -4.49 9.98 17.52
CA HIS A 162 -3.61 10.42 16.44
C HIS A 162 -4.37 11.06 15.28
N PRO A 163 -4.50 12.40 15.24
CA PRO A 163 -5.12 13.11 14.11
C PRO A 163 -4.46 12.80 12.76
N GLU A 164 -3.15 12.52 12.75
CA GLU A 164 -2.38 12.16 11.56
C GLU A 164 -2.88 10.85 10.94
N TRP A 165 -3.29 9.90 11.78
CA TRP A 165 -3.92 8.66 11.34
C TRP A 165 -5.23 8.94 10.59
N LEU A 166 -6.06 9.84 11.11
CA LEU A 166 -7.32 10.23 10.47
C LEU A 166 -7.06 10.94 9.14
N ASN A 167 -6.07 11.85 9.08
CA ASN A 167 -5.66 12.53 7.85
C ASN A 167 -5.18 11.53 6.79
N TYR A 168 -4.37 10.53 7.19
CA TYR A 168 -3.93 9.45 6.30
C TYR A 168 -5.13 8.69 5.69
N ILE A 169 -6.12 8.36 6.51
CA ILE A 169 -7.32 7.67 6.05
C ILE A 169 -8.12 8.52 5.06
N PHE A 170 -8.37 9.80 5.39
CA PHE A 170 -9.10 10.71 4.49
C PHE A 170 -8.37 10.92 3.17
N ARG A 171 -7.05 11.06 3.18
CA ARG A 171 -6.26 11.14 1.95
C ARG A 171 -6.38 9.86 1.11
N THR A 172 -6.33 8.70 1.76
CA THR A 172 -6.49 7.42 1.07
C THR A 172 -7.88 7.31 0.43
N TYR A 173 -8.95 7.73 1.13
CA TYR A 173 -10.31 7.80 0.58
C TYR A 173 -10.40 8.77 -0.60
N HIS A 174 -9.86 9.97 -0.45
CA HIS A 174 -9.86 10.98 -1.50
C HIS A 174 -9.21 10.43 -2.78
N LYS A 175 -8.03 9.85 -2.66
CA LYS A 175 -7.34 9.21 -3.78
C LYS A 175 -8.19 8.13 -4.45
N ARG A 176 -8.85 7.25 -3.70
CA ARG A 176 -9.72 6.21 -4.26
C ARG A 176 -10.96 6.79 -4.93
N PHE A 177 -11.49 7.87 -4.41
CA PHE A 177 -12.61 8.58 -5.03
C PHE A 177 -12.20 9.20 -6.37
N GLU A 178 -11.03 9.83 -6.45
CA GLU A 178 -10.49 10.35 -7.72
C GLU A 178 -10.27 9.23 -8.75
N GLU A 179 -9.66 8.11 -8.37
CA GLU A 179 -9.49 6.95 -9.25
C GLU A 179 -10.83 6.37 -9.73
N LEU A 180 -11.87 6.38 -8.89
CA LEU A 180 -13.22 5.98 -9.28
C LEU A 180 -13.81 6.93 -10.31
N LEU A 181 -13.67 8.24 -10.15
CA LEU A 181 -14.12 9.24 -11.13
C LEU A 181 -13.41 9.07 -12.47
N GLU A 182 -12.09 8.80 -12.46
CA GLU A 182 -11.33 8.49 -13.69
C GLU A 182 -11.86 7.23 -14.37
N THR A 183 -12.17 6.19 -13.59
CA THR A 183 -12.76 4.95 -14.12
C THR A 183 -14.13 5.19 -14.75
N ILE A 184 -15.00 5.95 -14.11
CA ILE A 184 -16.30 6.33 -14.64
C ILE A 184 -16.13 7.10 -15.96
N ASN A 185 -15.22 8.07 -16.00
CA ASN A 185 -14.90 8.81 -17.22
C ASN A 185 -14.41 7.88 -18.34
N ALA A 186 -13.51 6.95 -18.02
CA ALA A 186 -12.99 6.00 -18.99
C ALA A 186 -14.12 5.11 -19.58
N ILE A 187 -15.06 4.66 -18.74
CA ILE A 187 -16.21 3.86 -19.19
C ILE A 187 -17.18 4.69 -20.01
N ALA A 188 -17.46 5.92 -19.59
CA ALA A 188 -18.46 6.78 -20.22
C ALA A 188 -17.99 7.40 -21.54
N PHE A 189 -16.70 7.75 -21.63
CA PHE A 189 -16.19 8.60 -22.72
C PHE A 189 -15.04 7.97 -23.54
N LYS A 190 -14.32 6.97 -22.99
CA LYS A 190 -13.19 6.33 -23.69
C LYS A 190 -13.61 5.04 -24.40
N LYS A 191 -13.07 4.85 -25.61
CA LYS A 191 -13.19 3.58 -26.32
C LYS A 191 -12.36 2.49 -25.64
N MET A 192 -12.67 1.22 -25.93
CA MET A 192 -12.01 0.07 -25.31
C MET A 192 -10.49 0.01 -25.62
N ASP A 193 -10.06 0.49 -26.78
CA ASP A 193 -8.65 0.58 -27.18
C ASP A 193 -7.88 1.59 -26.30
N GLU A 194 -8.49 2.75 -25.99
CA GLU A 194 -7.90 3.75 -25.08
C GLU A 194 -7.79 3.19 -23.64
N ARG A 195 -8.81 2.50 -23.14
CA ARG A 195 -8.80 1.84 -21.83
C ARG A 195 -7.70 0.79 -21.72
N LEU A 196 -7.51 0.01 -22.77
CA LEU A 196 -6.46 -1.02 -22.85
C LEU A 196 -5.06 -0.36 -22.80
N LEU A 197 -4.85 0.71 -23.55
CA LEU A 197 -3.58 1.44 -23.58
C LEU A 197 -3.28 2.09 -22.21
N ASP A 198 -4.27 2.71 -21.58
CA ASP A 198 -4.14 3.28 -20.23
C ASP A 198 -3.75 2.22 -19.20
N LEU A 199 -4.34 1.01 -19.26
CA LEU A 199 -3.99 -0.09 -18.38
C LEU A 199 -2.53 -0.54 -18.57
N ILE A 200 -2.06 -0.63 -19.81
CA ILE A 200 -0.67 -0.97 -20.13
C ILE A 200 0.29 0.09 -19.57
N HIS A 201 -0.01 1.38 -19.74
CA HIS A 201 0.78 2.47 -19.17
C HIS A 201 0.82 2.42 -17.64
N LYS A 202 -0.33 2.16 -17.00
CA LYS A 202 -0.43 2.04 -15.54
C LYS A 202 0.45 0.90 -15.02
N LYS A 203 0.41 -0.28 -15.67
CA LYS A 203 1.25 -1.43 -15.30
C LYS A 203 2.74 -1.16 -15.55
N ALA A 204 3.10 -0.56 -16.66
CA ALA A 204 4.48 -0.16 -16.94
C ALA A 204 5.03 0.79 -15.86
N GLY A 205 4.23 1.76 -15.43
CA GLY A 205 4.56 2.65 -14.32
C GLY A 205 4.72 1.96 -12.97
N LEU A 206 3.96 0.88 -12.71
CA LEU A 206 4.10 0.07 -11.49
C LEU A 206 5.43 -0.70 -11.44
N VAL A 207 5.81 -1.29 -12.57
CA VAL A 207 7.05 -2.09 -12.69
C VAL A 207 8.29 -1.21 -12.89
N GLY A 208 8.10 0.08 -13.21
CA GLY A 208 9.21 1.00 -13.54
C GLY A 208 9.92 0.63 -14.84
N SER A 209 9.21 -0.02 -15.78
CA SER A 209 9.77 -0.49 -17.06
C SER A 209 8.77 -0.30 -18.19
N ASN A 210 9.27 0.08 -19.38
CA ASN A 210 8.43 0.14 -20.57
C ASN A 210 7.99 -1.25 -21.08
N THR A 211 8.55 -2.35 -20.53
CA THR A 211 8.18 -3.72 -20.90
C THR A 211 7.50 -4.41 -19.73
N ILE A 212 6.27 -4.85 -19.94
CA ILE A 212 5.49 -5.60 -18.95
C ILE A 212 5.33 -7.06 -19.39
N GLN A 213 5.39 -7.97 -18.42
CA GLN A 213 5.09 -9.39 -18.61
C GLN A 213 3.60 -9.62 -18.31
N ILE A 214 2.81 -9.82 -19.35
CA ILE A 214 1.35 -9.99 -19.19
C ILE A 214 0.77 -10.76 -20.37
N THR A 215 -0.24 -11.58 -20.10
CA THR A 215 -1.00 -12.30 -21.13
C THR A 215 -2.23 -11.51 -21.57
N HIS A 216 -2.73 -11.79 -22.77
CA HIS A 216 -3.98 -11.19 -23.25
C HIS A 216 -5.19 -11.59 -22.40
N GLU A 217 -5.14 -12.77 -21.76
CA GLU A 217 -6.17 -13.23 -20.83
C GLU A 217 -6.23 -12.38 -19.58
N GLN A 218 -5.07 -12.11 -18.96
CA GLN A 218 -4.98 -11.25 -17.79
C GLN A 218 -5.49 -9.83 -18.08
N LEU A 219 -5.10 -9.25 -19.22
CA LEU A 219 -5.62 -7.95 -19.64
C LEU A 219 -7.13 -7.97 -19.86
N ALA A 220 -7.67 -9.04 -20.45
CA ALA A 220 -9.08 -9.19 -20.68
C ALA A 220 -9.87 -9.27 -19.36
N THR A 221 -9.38 -10.06 -18.41
CA THR A 221 -9.95 -10.16 -17.06
C THR A 221 -9.99 -8.79 -16.39
N GLU A 222 -8.88 -8.06 -16.39
CA GLU A 222 -8.80 -6.76 -15.73
C GLU A 222 -9.65 -5.66 -16.40
N LEU A 223 -9.89 -5.76 -17.70
CA LEU A 223 -10.76 -4.84 -18.45
C LEU A 223 -12.24 -5.23 -18.45
N GLY A 224 -12.58 -6.42 -17.91
CA GLY A 224 -13.93 -6.95 -17.95
C GLY A 224 -14.40 -7.26 -19.37
N THR A 225 -13.52 -7.83 -20.22
CA THR A 225 -13.81 -8.13 -21.63
C THR A 225 -13.28 -9.50 -22.05
N ALA A 226 -13.56 -9.93 -23.29
CA ALA A 226 -13.08 -11.21 -23.80
C ALA A 226 -11.63 -11.09 -24.35
N ARG A 227 -10.81 -12.15 -24.15
CA ARG A 227 -9.45 -12.26 -24.69
C ARG A 227 -9.36 -11.95 -26.19
N ALA A 228 -10.36 -12.39 -26.97
CA ALA A 228 -10.39 -12.14 -28.42
C ALA A 228 -10.48 -10.64 -28.75
N VAL A 229 -11.22 -9.85 -27.93
CA VAL A 229 -11.31 -8.40 -28.07
C VAL A 229 -9.95 -7.76 -27.78
N VAL A 230 -9.32 -8.12 -26.67
CA VAL A 230 -7.97 -7.61 -26.31
C VAL A 230 -6.94 -7.95 -27.40
N SER A 231 -6.96 -9.18 -27.91
CA SER A 231 -6.01 -9.61 -28.96
C SER A 231 -6.15 -8.78 -30.23
N ARG A 232 -7.38 -8.45 -30.62
CA ARG A 232 -7.66 -7.61 -31.80
C ARG A 232 -7.21 -6.15 -31.56
N LEU A 233 -7.54 -5.59 -30.39
CA LEU A 233 -7.19 -4.22 -30.05
C LEU A 233 -5.67 -4.03 -29.92
N LEU A 234 -4.97 -4.96 -29.27
CA LEU A 234 -3.51 -4.92 -29.17
C LEU A 234 -2.84 -4.91 -30.53
N LYS A 235 -3.35 -5.69 -31.50
CA LYS A 235 -2.82 -5.67 -32.87
C LYS A 235 -3.03 -4.30 -33.55
N GLN A 236 -4.18 -3.66 -33.36
CA GLN A 236 -4.44 -2.31 -33.86
C GLN A 236 -3.53 -1.26 -33.21
N ILE A 237 -3.31 -1.38 -31.89
CA ILE A 237 -2.41 -0.47 -31.15
C ILE A 237 -0.95 -0.68 -31.56
N GLU A 238 -0.54 -1.92 -31.86
CA GLU A 238 0.78 -2.24 -32.42
C GLU A 238 0.96 -1.64 -33.83
N GLU A 239 -0.06 -1.78 -34.69
CA GLU A 239 -0.06 -1.17 -36.04
C GLU A 239 0.02 0.36 -35.99
N SER A 240 -0.53 1.01 -34.94
CA SER A 240 -0.36 2.45 -34.71
C SER A 240 1.03 2.85 -34.17
N GLY A 241 1.87 1.88 -33.79
CA GLY A 241 3.21 2.09 -33.28
C GLY A 241 3.29 2.41 -31.78
N ALA A 242 2.17 2.40 -31.04
CA ALA A 242 2.18 2.74 -29.61
C ALA A 242 2.75 1.61 -28.72
N VAL A 243 2.65 0.35 -29.15
CA VAL A 243 3.23 -0.80 -28.45
C VAL A 243 3.92 -1.76 -29.40
N ARG A 244 4.78 -2.63 -28.85
CA ARG A 244 5.34 -3.81 -29.53
C ARG A 244 4.94 -5.06 -28.76
N LEU A 245 4.37 -6.05 -29.47
CA LEU A 245 3.94 -7.30 -28.89
C LEU A 245 5.05 -8.35 -28.92
N GLY A 246 5.16 -9.17 -27.87
CA GLY A 246 6.04 -10.32 -27.79
C GLY A 246 5.34 -11.48 -27.07
N ARG A 247 6.02 -12.62 -26.95
CA ARG A 247 5.44 -13.78 -26.24
C ARG A 247 5.24 -13.43 -24.76
N ASN A 248 3.99 -13.26 -24.35
CA ASN A 248 3.57 -12.86 -22.99
C ASN A 248 4.25 -11.57 -22.50
N LYS A 249 4.59 -10.66 -23.41
CA LYS A 249 5.15 -9.36 -23.05
C LYS A 249 4.67 -8.26 -23.99
N ILE A 250 4.53 -7.06 -23.47
CA ILE A 250 4.16 -5.85 -24.21
C ILE A 250 5.18 -4.77 -23.86
N THR A 251 5.70 -4.10 -24.88
CA THR A 251 6.66 -2.98 -24.72
C THR A 251 6.01 -1.71 -25.24
N LEU A 252 5.96 -0.66 -24.41
CA LEU A 252 5.58 0.71 -24.81
C LEU A 252 6.70 1.31 -25.66
N MET A 253 6.31 1.99 -26.74
CA MET A 253 7.23 2.57 -27.71
C MET A 253 7.42 4.06 -27.47
#